data_77812c8490bb9548edd1784c8387b8c4
#
_entry.id   77812c8490bb9548edd1784c8387b8c4
#
_cell.length_a   1.000
_cell.length_b   1.000
_cell.length_c   1.000
_cell.angle_alpha   90.00
_cell.angle_beta   90.00
_cell.angle_gamma   90.00
#
_symmetry.space_group_name_H-M   'P 1'
#
loop_
_entity.id
_entity.type
_entity.pdbx_description
1 polymer ?
#
loop_
_entity_poly.entity_id
_entity_poly.type
_entity_poly.pdbx_seq_one_letter_code
_entity_poly.pdbx_strand_id
1 'polypeptide(L)'
;MITEDKVTEIFCIADDFCKVFDAQMEKYTIKSNLKRKYHRESTMSKAEIMVIIILFHSSGFRCLKHLYKEYVCVHLRHLFPKVVSYNRFVELQKTVAIHLAIFIKKVLLGKCTGISFVDSTPLRVCRNQRILIHKTFKGIAQRGKCSMGWFFGFKLHLICNEKGELLNFMITPGDIDDRKPLEYKAFVDFIYGKLVGDKGYISKNLFDKLFVDGIQLITKLKSNMKGSIMKISDRLLLRKRAIIETVNDELKNIAQVEHSRHRSFDNFIVNTLGALAAYCFFPKKPTIAVQRTIDRQLTLF
;
A
#
# COMPACT_ATOMS: atom_id res chain seq x y z
N MET A 1 -6.53 15.43 -13.67
CA MET A 1 -5.08 15.72 -13.66
C MET A 1 -4.77 16.40 -12.34
N ILE A 2 -3.67 16.10 -11.67
CA ILE A 2 -3.26 16.78 -10.43
C ILE A 2 -2.89 18.22 -10.79
N THR A 3 -3.33 19.19 -9.98
CA THR A 3 -2.95 20.60 -10.13
C THR A 3 -1.51 20.83 -9.65
N GLU A 4 -0.87 21.91 -10.12
CA GLU A 4 0.48 22.29 -9.67
C GLU A 4 0.53 22.58 -8.17
N ASP A 5 -0.52 23.20 -7.62
CA ASP A 5 -0.65 23.41 -6.18
C ASP A 5 -0.60 22.10 -5.40
N LYS A 6 -1.27 21.06 -5.92
CA LYS A 6 -1.25 19.74 -5.28
C LYS A 6 0.11 19.06 -5.39
N VAL A 7 0.84 19.27 -6.50
CA VAL A 7 2.23 18.80 -6.65
C VAL A 7 3.12 19.47 -5.61
N THR A 8 2.97 20.78 -5.43
CA THR A 8 3.73 21.57 -4.44
C THR A 8 3.38 21.14 -3.01
N GLU A 9 2.10 20.95 -2.70
CA GLU A 9 1.66 20.43 -1.40
C GLU A 9 2.32 19.07 -1.07
N ILE A 10 2.28 18.11 -2.01
CA ILE A 10 2.90 16.80 -1.84
C ILE A 10 4.40 16.93 -1.66
N PHE A 11 5.04 17.86 -2.41
CA PHE A 11 6.47 18.11 -2.28
C PHE A 11 6.83 18.64 -0.88
N CYS A 12 6.13 19.62 -0.36
CA CYS A 12 6.38 20.17 0.97
C CYS A 12 6.29 19.08 2.05
N ILE A 13 5.23 18.27 2.02
CA ILE A 13 5.05 17.17 2.99
C ILE A 13 6.17 16.13 2.86
N ALA A 14 6.57 15.79 1.63
CA ALA A 14 7.64 14.81 1.39
C ALA A 14 9.03 15.35 1.78
N ASP A 15 9.30 16.63 1.54
CA ASP A 15 10.57 17.28 1.86
C ASP A 15 10.76 17.42 3.38
N ASP A 16 9.74 17.87 4.09
CA ASP A 16 9.74 17.95 5.55
C ASP A 16 9.97 16.55 6.18
N PHE A 17 9.29 15.53 5.64
CA PHE A 17 9.52 14.16 6.07
C PHE A 17 10.96 13.71 5.79
N CYS A 18 11.50 13.94 4.59
CA CYS A 18 12.86 13.54 4.24
C CYS A 18 13.90 14.19 5.14
N LYS A 19 13.77 15.49 5.43
CA LYS A 19 14.67 16.22 6.35
C LYS A 19 14.72 15.58 7.73
N VAL A 20 13.53 15.31 8.31
CA VAL A 20 13.44 14.70 9.65
C VAL A 20 13.96 13.26 9.65
N PHE A 21 13.59 12.48 8.63
CA PHE A 21 13.98 11.08 8.52
C PHE A 21 15.49 10.92 8.30
N ASP A 22 16.08 11.69 7.40
CA ASP A 22 17.52 11.64 7.12
C ASP A 22 18.33 12.07 8.35
N ALA A 23 17.93 13.12 9.06
CA ALA A 23 18.57 13.54 10.31
C ALA A 23 18.50 12.46 11.41
N GLN A 24 17.41 11.70 11.48
CA GLN A 24 17.30 10.57 12.39
C GLN A 24 18.22 9.41 11.96
N MET A 25 18.21 9.08 10.65
CA MET A 25 19.04 7.99 10.13
C MET A 25 20.55 8.25 10.34
N GLU A 26 21.00 9.49 10.22
CA GLU A 26 22.41 9.85 10.49
C GLU A 26 22.83 9.53 11.93
N LYS A 27 21.94 9.75 12.90
CA LYS A 27 22.22 9.45 14.32
C LYS A 27 22.40 7.95 14.59
N TYR A 28 21.71 7.09 13.84
CA TYR A 28 21.74 5.64 14.04
C TYR A 28 22.62 4.90 13.04
N THR A 29 23.19 5.61 12.05
CA THR A 29 24.09 4.97 11.09
C THR A 29 25.46 4.77 11.70
N ILE A 30 25.88 3.52 11.86
CA ILE A 30 27.23 3.18 12.30
C ILE A 30 28.20 3.61 11.19
N LYS A 31 29.06 4.57 11.51
CA LYS A 31 30.15 4.98 10.59
C LYS A 31 31.08 3.79 10.41
N SER A 32 31.01 3.10 9.27
CA SER A 32 31.90 2.01 8.97
C SER A 32 33.31 2.58 8.74
N ASN A 33 34.31 1.98 9.38
CA ASN A 33 35.75 2.31 9.17
C ASN A 33 36.27 1.86 7.79
N LEU A 34 35.39 1.35 6.92
CA LEU A 34 35.74 0.99 5.55
C LEU A 34 35.98 2.25 4.72
N LYS A 35 36.97 2.20 3.82
CA LYS A 35 37.40 3.28 2.92
C LYS A 35 36.21 4.11 2.44
N ARG A 36 36.23 5.41 2.68
CA ARG A 36 35.20 6.37 2.23
C ARG A 36 34.94 6.15 0.74
N LYS A 37 33.83 5.52 0.38
CA LYS A 37 33.31 5.59 -0.98
C LYS A 37 32.85 7.02 -1.19
N TYR A 38 33.50 7.71 -2.15
CA TYR A 38 33.05 9.04 -2.56
C TYR A 38 31.63 8.96 -3.08
N HIS A 39 30.66 9.41 -2.30
CA HIS A 39 29.26 9.52 -2.68
C HIS A 39 29.00 10.97 -3.06
N ARG A 40 28.94 11.23 -4.38
CA ARG A 40 28.43 12.51 -4.87
C ARG A 40 26.93 12.53 -4.63
N GLU A 41 26.44 13.55 -3.95
CA GLU A 41 25.01 13.75 -3.76
C GLU A 41 24.30 13.88 -5.12
N SER A 42 23.08 13.36 -5.19
CA SER A 42 22.26 13.50 -6.39
C SER A 42 21.83 14.97 -6.55
N THR A 43 21.79 15.46 -7.79
CA THR A 43 21.26 16.79 -8.11
C THR A 43 19.74 16.89 -7.83
N MET A 44 19.02 15.79 -7.97
CA MET A 44 17.61 15.69 -7.55
C MET A 44 17.52 15.26 -6.09
N SER A 45 16.69 15.94 -5.31
CA SER A 45 16.39 15.56 -3.93
C SER A 45 15.55 14.26 -3.87
N LYS A 46 15.60 13.59 -2.72
CA LYS A 46 14.77 12.41 -2.48
C LYS A 46 13.27 12.75 -2.56
N ALA A 47 12.89 13.92 -2.05
CA ALA A 47 11.52 14.43 -2.12
C ALA A 47 11.05 14.61 -3.56
N GLU A 48 11.85 15.24 -4.44
CA GLU A 48 11.52 15.39 -5.86
C GLU A 48 11.31 14.03 -6.54
N ILE A 49 12.16 13.04 -6.24
CA ILE A 49 12.01 11.69 -6.79
C ILE A 49 10.71 11.04 -6.31
N MET A 50 10.40 11.13 -5.01
CA MET A 50 9.17 10.61 -4.43
C MET A 50 7.93 11.25 -5.05
N VAL A 51 7.93 12.57 -5.20
CA VAL A 51 6.81 13.33 -5.81
C VAL A 51 6.57 12.89 -7.25
N ILE A 52 7.63 12.74 -8.07
CA ILE A 52 7.47 12.30 -9.46
C ILE A 52 6.87 10.88 -9.53
N ILE A 53 7.26 9.99 -8.61
CA ILE A 53 6.70 8.64 -8.54
C ILE A 53 5.20 8.71 -8.15
N ILE A 54 4.84 9.50 -7.15
CA ILE A 54 3.45 9.71 -6.72
C ILE A 54 2.64 10.33 -7.86
N LEU A 55 3.18 11.33 -8.53
CA LEU A 55 2.57 11.99 -9.68
C LEU A 55 2.29 11.01 -10.82
N PHE A 56 3.19 10.07 -11.09
CA PHE A 56 2.98 9.03 -12.09
C PHE A 56 1.70 8.24 -11.85
N HIS A 57 1.48 7.80 -10.62
CA HIS A 57 0.32 7.01 -10.23
C HIS A 57 -0.98 7.82 -10.06
N SER A 58 -0.87 9.14 -10.02
CA SER A 58 -2.02 10.03 -9.85
C SER A 58 -2.45 10.74 -11.14
N SER A 59 -1.62 10.69 -12.19
CA SER A 59 -1.83 11.49 -13.41
C SER A 59 -2.51 10.75 -14.55
N GLY A 60 -2.69 9.42 -14.45
CA GLY A 60 -3.26 8.58 -15.52
C GLY A 60 -2.28 8.25 -16.66
N PHE A 61 -1.03 8.71 -16.61
CA PHE A 61 0.01 8.28 -17.56
C PHE A 61 0.30 6.79 -17.42
N ARG A 62 0.30 6.06 -18.53
CA ARG A 62 0.62 4.61 -18.53
C ARG A 62 2.11 4.30 -18.66
N CYS A 63 2.93 5.29 -19.02
CA CYS A 63 4.36 5.14 -19.24
C CYS A 63 5.14 6.18 -18.45
N LEU A 64 5.93 5.70 -17.47
CA LEU A 64 6.76 6.57 -16.63
C LEU A 64 7.76 7.40 -17.45
N LYS A 65 8.34 6.82 -18.52
CA LYS A 65 9.25 7.54 -19.41
C LYS A 65 8.57 8.72 -20.10
N HIS A 66 7.33 8.54 -20.54
CA HIS A 66 6.54 9.59 -21.16
C HIS A 66 6.21 10.69 -20.15
N LEU A 67 5.67 10.34 -18.98
CA LEU A 67 5.45 11.32 -17.92
C LEU A 67 6.72 12.10 -17.59
N TYR A 68 7.84 11.41 -17.38
CA TYR A 68 9.08 12.08 -17.01
C TYR A 68 9.58 13.03 -18.09
N LYS A 69 9.72 12.55 -19.36
CA LYS A 69 10.31 13.34 -20.44
C LYS A 69 9.40 14.47 -20.93
N GLU A 70 8.12 14.16 -21.13
CA GLU A 70 7.21 15.11 -21.78
C GLU A 70 6.49 16.02 -20.75
N TYR A 71 6.14 15.47 -19.61
CA TYR A 71 5.38 16.24 -18.63
C TYR A 71 6.27 16.87 -17.58
N VAL A 72 7.14 16.11 -16.89
CA VAL A 72 8.00 16.66 -15.83
C VAL A 72 9.09 17.57 -16.40
N CYS A 73 9.84 17.09 -17.42
CA CYS A 73 10.97 17.86 -17.97
C CYS A 73 10.56 19.05 -18.84
N VAL A 74 9.33 19.08 -19.36
CA VAL A 74 8.83 20.17 -20.23
C VAL A 74 7.84 21.04 -19.48
N HIS A 75 6.69 20.49 -19.09
CA HIS A 75 5.60 21.30 -18.50
C HIS A 75 5.84 21.67 -17.03
N LEU A 76 6.40 20.79 -16.23
CA LEU A 76 6.68 21.04 -14.80
C LEU A 76 8.13 21.46 -14.54
N ARG A 77 8.86 21.92 -15.57
CA ARG A 77 10.28 22.27 -15.44
C ARG A 77 10.54 23.35 -14.39
N HIS A 78 9.63 24.27 -14.19
CA HIS A 78 9.71 25.33 -13.19
C HIS A 78 9.62 24.79 -11.75
N LEU A 79 8.88 23.68 -11.52
CA LEU A 79 8.81 23.00 -10.22
C LEU A 79 9.99 22.04 -9.99
N PHE A 80 10.60 21.52 -11.07
CA PHE A 80 11.73 20.58 -11.03
C PHE A 80 12.93 21.15 -11.78
N PRO A 81 13.62 22.16 -11.25
CA PRO A 81 14.67 22.88 -11.97
C PRO A 81 15.93 22.02 -12.26
N LYS A 82 16.18 21.00 -11.45
CA LYS A 82 17.41 20.17 -11.52
C LYS A 82 17.10 18.73 -11.96
N VAL A 83 16.37 18.54 -13.06
CA VAL A 83 16.09 17.20 -13.57
C VAL A 83 17.34 16.53 -14.12
N VAL A 84 17.44 15.20 -13.94
CA VAL A 84 18.51 14.34 -14.45
C VAL A 84 18.06 13.61 -15.72
N SER A 85 18.94 12.87 -16.39
CA SER A 85 18.53 11.98 -17.48
C SER A 85 17.54 10.92 -16.99
N TYR A 86 16.63 10.45 -17.88
CA TYR A 86 15.66 9.43 -17.51
C TYR A 86 16.31 8.15 -16.94
N ASN A 87 17.43 7.71 -17.54
CA ASN A 87 18.13 6.51 -17.03
C ASN A 87 18.64 6.75 -15.60
N ARG A 88 19.20 7.92 -15.33
CA ARG A 88 19.66 8.29 -14.00
C ARG A 88 18.49 8.40 -13.00
N PHE A 89 17.36 8.95 -13.43
CA PHE A 89 16.14 8.99 -12.62
C PHE A 89 15.67 7.58 -12.22
N VAL A 90 15.67 6.62 -13.17
CA VAL A 90 15.29 5.21 -12.88
C VAL A 90 16.28 4.55 -11.89
N GLU A 91 17.57 4.88 -11.95
CA GLU A 91 18.56 4.42 -10.96
C GLU A 91 18.29 5.00 -9.57
N LEU A 92 17.97 6.30 -9.51
CA LEU A 92 17.71 7.01 -8.26
C LEU A 92 16.43 6.53 -7.55
N GLN A 93 15.45 6.03 -8.27
CA GLN A 93 14.22 5.49 -7.66
C GLN A 93 14.49 4.46 -6.56
N LYS A 94 15.51 3.62 -6.72
CA LYS A 94 15.87 2.61 -5.71
C LYS A 94 16.24 3.22 -4.36
N THR A 95 16.84 4.41 -4.38
CA THR A 95 17.33 5.09 -3.16
C THR A 95 16.20 5.60 -2.28
N VAL A 96 14.99 5.77 -2.83
CA VAL A 96 13.83 6.28 -2.09
C VAL A 96 12.85 5.19 -1.63
N ALA A 97 13.12 3.91 -1.86
CA ALA A 97 12.23 2.82 -1.50
C ALA A 97 11.89 2.83 0.01
N ILE A 98 12.91 2.92 0.86
CA ILE A 98 12.72 2.97 2.33
C ILE A 98 12.02 4.26 2.73
N HIS A 99 12.39 5.41 2.15
CA HIS A 99 11.74 6.70 2.42
C HIS A 99 10.25 6.63 2.09
N LEU A 100 9.86 6.11 0.91
CA LEU A 100 8.46 5.93 0.53
C LEU A 100 7.72 5.01 1.51
N ALA A 101 8.32 3.88 1.89
CA ALA A 101 7.69 2.93 2.80
C ALA A 101 7.41 3.55 4.17
N ILE A 102 8.39 4.26 4.74
CA ILE A 102 8.24 4.93 6.05
C ILE A 102 7.32 6.16 5.93
N PHE A 103 7.43 6.94 4.84
CA PHE A 103 6.56 8.06 4.54
C PHE A 103 5.08 7.65 4.55
N ILE A 104 4.73 6.58 3.82
CA ILE A 104 3.37 6.05 3.84
C ILE A 104 2.98 5.68 5.27
N LYS A 105 3.78 4.85 5.95
CA LYS A 105 3.44 4.31 7.27
C LYS A 105 3.34 5.35 8.38
N LYS A 106 4.09 6.45 8.30
CA LYS A 106 4.14 7.46 9.37
C LYS A 106 3.33 8.71 9.08
N VAL A 107 3.13 9.04 7.80
CA VAL A 107 2.53 10.32 7.39
C VAL A 107 1.18 10.12 6.70
N LEU A 108 1.06 9.12 5.83
CA LEU A 108 -0.08 9.02 4.91
C LEU A 108 -1.19 8.05 5.35
N LEU A 109 -0.89 7.07 6.21
CA LEU A 109 -1.91 6.13 6.68
C LEU A 109 -2.97 6.82 7.51
N GLY A 110 -4.22 6.38 7.37
CA GLY A 110 -5.35 6.82 8.17
C GLY A 110 -5.30 6.28 9.60
N LYS A 111 -6.28 6.68 10.40
CA LYS A 111 -6.44 6.21 11.78
C LYS A 111 -7.55 5.18 11.87
N CYS A 112 -7.34 4.16 12.72
CA CYS A 112 -8.40 3.20 13.04
C CYS A 112 -9.54 3.90 13.77
N THR A 113 -10.77 3.56 13.41
CA THR A 113 -12.00 4.13 13.93
C THR A 113 -12.82 3.10 14.71
N GLY A 114 -12.26 1.88 14.93
CA GLY A 114 -12.93 0.75 15.53
C GLY A 114 -13.62 -0.18 14.52
N ILE A 115 -13.64 0.18 13.24
CA ILE A 115 -14.14 -0.68 12.15
C ILE A 115 -13.13 -0.66 11.02
N SER A 116 -12.67 -1.85 10.64
CA SER A 116 -11.66 -2.02 9.60
C SER A 116 -12.05 -3.16 8.65
N PHE A 117 -11.55 -3.11 7.43
CA PHE A 117 -11.79 -4.11 6.39
C PHE A 117 -10.45 -4.63 5.90
N VAL A 118 -10.32 -5.94 5.75
CA VAL A 118 -9.11 -6.59 5.26
C VAL A 118 -9.39 -7.37 3.98
N ASP A 119 -8.47 -7.26 3.02
CA ASP A 119 -8.49 -8.08 1.82
C ASP A 119 -7.08 -8.22 1.24
N SER A 120 -6.89 -9.19 0.35
CA SER A 120 -5.67 -9.38 -0.41
C SER A 120 -5.95 -9.30 -1.91
N THR A 121 -5.05 -8.66 -2.65
CA THR A 121 -5.15 -8.58 -4.09
C THR A 121 -3.86 -9.08 -4.75
N PRO A 122 -3.93 -9.93 -5.82
CA PRO A 122 -2.75 -10.38 -6.52
C PRO A 122 -2.09 -9.22 -7.28
N LEU A 123 -0.76 -9.18 -7.25
CA LEU A 123 0.10 -8.36 -8.10
C LEU A 123 0.84 -9.28 -9.06
N ARG A 124 0.37 -9.35 -10.30
CA ARG A 124 0.93 -10.24 -11.33
C ARG A 124 2.18 -9.63 -11.94
N VAL A 125 3.28 -10.38 -11.99
CA VAL A 125 4.54 -9.91 -12.60
C VAL A 125 4.74 -10.38 -14.03
N CYS A 126 4.07 -11.46 -14.43
CA CYS A 126 4.03 -11.92 -15.82
C CYS A 126 2.81 -12.82 -16.09
N ARG A 127 2.53 -13.09 -17.36
CA ARG A 127 1.53 -14.10 -17.77
C ARG A 127 2.02 -15.50 -17.41
N ASN A 128 1.12 -16.40 -17.05
CA ASN A 128 1.44 -17.78 -16.63
C ASN A 128 2.31 -18.53 -17.66
N GLN A 129 2.09 -18.33 -18.95
CA GLN A 129 2.88 -18.91 -20.05
C GLN A 129 4.36 -18.50 -20.03
N ARG A 130 4.70 -17.39 -19.36
CA ARG A 130 6.07 -16.82 -19.35
C ARG A 130 6.83 -17.11 -18.06
N ILE A 131 6.26 -17.85 -17.11
CA ILE A 131 6.87 -18.09 -15.80
C ILE A 131 8.25 -18.72 -15.94
N LEU A 132 8.41 -19.73 -16.80
CA LEU A 132 9.67 -20.47 -16.94
C LEU A 132 10.80 -19.61 -17.55
N ILE A 133 10.44 -18.64 -18.41
CA ILE A 133 11.40 -17.74 -19.07
C ILE A 133 11.60 -16.43 -18.29
N HIS A 134 10.82 -16.20 -17.23
CA HIS A 134 10.87 -14.96 -16.49
C HIS A 134 12.04 -14.96 -15.49
N LYS A 135 13.08 -14.15 -15.78
CA LYS A 135 14.33 -14.11 -14.99
C LYS A 135 14.28 -13.12 -13.81
N THR A 136 13.62 -11.96 -14.00
CA THR A 136 13.68 -10.83 -13.06
C THR A 136 13.20 -11.16 -11.63
N PHE A 137 12.15 -11.96 -11.50
CA PHE A 137 11.56 -12.31 -10.21
C PHE A 137 11.72 -13.80 -9.85
N LYS A 138 12.65 -14.50 -10.53
CA LYS A 138 12.95 -15.91 -10.24
C LYS A 138 13.46 -16.04 -8.80
N GLY A 139 12.86 -16.94 -8.02
CA GLY A 139 13.21 -17.14 -6.62
C GLY A 139 12.60 -16.14 -5.62
N ILE A 140 11.95 -15.06 -6.10
CA ILE A 140 11.33 -14.04 -5.23
C ILE A 140 9.81 -14.08 -5.36
N ALA A 141 9.28 -14.09 -6.60
CA ALA A 141 7.86 -14.25 -6.85
C ALA A 141 7.48 -15.73 -6.83
N GLN A 142 6.24 -16.02 -6.42
CA GLN A 142 5.71 -17.38 -6.33
C GLN A 142 4.36 -17.52 -7.04
N ARG A 143 3.97 -18.76 -7.36
CA ARG A 143 2.65 -19.05 -7.87
C ARG A 143 1.63 -19.01 -6.75
N GLY A 144 0.59 -18.20 -6.93
CA GLY A 144 -0.56 -18.12 -6.06
C GLY A 144 -1.85 -18.45 -6.79
N LYS A 145 -2.90 -18.73 -6.03
CA LYS A 145 -4.27 -18.94 -6.53
C LYS A 145 -5.16 -17.82 -5.99
N CYS A 146 -5.98 -17.24 -6.86
CA CYS A 146 -7.02 -16.31 -6.48
C CYS A 146 -8.36 -16.73 -7.13
N SER A 147 -9.44 -16.00 -6.88
CA SER A 147 -10.76 -16.25 -7.48
C SER A 147 -10.74 -16.31 -9.02
N MET A 148 -9.83 -15.56 -9.65
CA MET A 148 -9.64 -15.52 -11.11
C MET A 148 -8.66 -16.59 -11.64
N GLY A 149 -8.25 -17.55 -10.81
CA GLY A 149 -7.32 -18.63 -11.19
C GLY A 149 -5.90 -18.45 -10.68
N TRP A 150 -4.95 -19.15 -11.34
CA TRP A 150 -3.53 -19.11 -10.98
C TRP A 150 -2.85 -17.85 -11.50
N PHE A 151 -1.93 -17.31 -10.70
CA PHE A 151 -1.06 -16.20 -11.08
C PHE A 151 0.38 -16.44 -10.60
N PHE A 152 1.32 -15.69 -11.16
CA PHE A 152 2.70 -15.63 -10.69
C PHE A 152 3.05 -14.21 -10.32
N GLY A 153 3.49 -14.02 -9.07
CA GLY A 153 3.78 -12.69 -8.54
C GLY A 153 3.73 -12.62 -7.03
N PHE A 154 3.12 -11.56 -6.55
CA PHE A 154 2.99 -11.21 -5.13
C PHE A 154 1.52 -11.03 -4.76
N LYS A 155 1.25 -10.96 -3.46
CA LYS A 155 -0.03 -10.49 -2.93
C LYS A 155 0.19 -9.18 -2.18
N LEU A 156 -0.68 -8.22 -2.43
CA LEU A 156 -0.79 -7.01 -1.64
C LEU A 156 -1.94 -7.18 -0.66
N HIS A 157 -1.61 -7.24 0.62
CA HIS A 157 -2.59 -7.29 1.71
C HIS A 157 -2.83 -5.88 2.20
N LEU A 158 -4.09 -5.51 2.32
CA LEU A 158 -4.52 -4.18 2.71
C LEU A 158 -5.50 -4.23 3.88
N ILE A 159 -5.40 -3.24 4.74
CA ILE A 159 -6.42 -2.93 5.73
C ILE A 159 -6.84 -1.47 5.51
N CYS A 160 -8.15 -1.22 5.42
CA CYS A 160 -8.70 0.12 5.35
C CYS A 160 -9.81 0.32 6.39
N ASN A 161 -10.11 1.58 6.70
CA ASN A 161 -11.24 1.96 7.54
C ASN A 161 -12.52 2.19 6.69
N GLU A 162 -13.62 2.59 7.34
CA GLU A 162 -14.91 2.88 6.70
C GLU A 162 -14.89 4.13 5.79
N LYS A 163 -13.81 4.92 5.84
CA LYS A 163 -13.59 6.07 4.98
C LYS A 163 -12.69 5.74 3.78
N GLY A 164 -12.36 4.45 3.58
CA GLY A 164 -11.46 4.01 2.52
C GLY A 164 -10.01 4.42 2.72
N GLU A 165 -9.63 4.94 3.89
CA GLU A 165 -8.24 5.27 4.19
C GLU A 165 -7.47 3.99 4.51
N LEU A 166 -6.27 3.84 3.94
CA LEU A 166 -5.39 2.72 4.25
C LEU A 166 -4.89 2.83 5.70
N LEU A 167 -5.03 1.76 6.47
CA LEU A 167 -4.52 1.65 7.84
C LEU A 167 -3.18 0.91 7.87
N ASN A 168 -3.02 -0.09 7.04
CA ASN A 168 -1.76 -0.80 6.86
C ASN A 168 -1.73 -1.56 5.52
N PHE A 169 -0.52 -1.94 5.11
CA PHE A 169 -0.30 -2.78 3.94
C PHE A 169 0.89 -3.72 4.16
N MET A 170 0.86 -4.85 3.47
CA MET A 170 1.96 -5.82 3.42
C MET A 170 2.03 -6.47 2.04
N ILE A 171 3.25 -6.70 1.54
CA ILE A 171 3.50 -7.41 0.29
C ILE A 171 4.13 -8.75 0.63
N THR A 172 3.56 -9.83 0.10
CA THR A 172 4.07 -11.20 0.28
C THR A 172 4.23 -11.91 -1.06
N PRO A 173 5.05 -12.96 -1.16
CA PRO A 173 5.01 -13.87 -2.30
C PRO A 173 3.59 -14.42 -2.53
N GLY A 174 3.28 -14.80 -3.78
CA GLY A 174 1.92 -15.17 -4.19
C GLY A 174 1.35 -16.43 -3.55
N ASP A 175 2.21 -17.34 -3.06
CA ASP A 175 1.85 -18.60 -2.40
C ASP A 175 1.42 -18.43 -0.94
N ILE A 176 1.75 -17.31 -0.31
CA ILE A 176 1.45 -17.09 1.11
C ILE A 176 -0.07 -17.00 1.33
N ASP A 177 -0.54 -17.69 2.36
CA ASP A 177 -1.96 -17.67 2.79
C ASP A 177 -2.38 -16.27 3.23
N ASP A 178 -3.60 -15.85 2.86
CA ASP A 178 -4.12 -14.50 3.15
C ASP A 178 -4.27 -14.20 4.64
N ARG A 179 -4.36 -15.24 5.48
CA ARG A 179 -4.42 -15.15 6.94
C ARG A 179 -3.06 -14.84 7.58
N LYS A 180 -1.96 -15.25 6.92
CA LYS A 180 -0.62 -15.16 7.48
C LYS A 180 -0.20 -13.73 7.89
N PRO A 181 -0.46 -12.69 7.10
CA PRO A 181 -0.17 -11.31 7.50
C PRO A 181 -0.85 -10.88 8.80
N LEU A 182 -2.07 -11.36 9.09
CA LEU A 182 -2.79 -11.05 10.32
C LEU A 182 -2.17 -11.67 11.58
N GLU A 183 -1.27 -12.64 11.43
CA GLU A 183 -0.51 -13.21 12.54
C GLU A 183 0.69 -12.33 12.95
N TYR A 184 1.12 -11.40 12.08
CA TYR A 184 2.23 -10.50 12.37
C TYR A 184 1.72 -9.24 13.11
N LYS A 185 2.20 -9.05 14.33
CA LYS A 185 1.84 -7.91 15.17
C LYS A 185 2.00 -6.57 14.43
N ALA A 186 3.12 -6.38 13.72
CA ALA A 186 3.39 -5.17 12.95
C ALA A 186 2.34 -4.86 11.85
N PHE A 187 1.51 -5.82 11.46
CA PHE A 187 0.44 -5.61 10.48
C PHE A 187 -0.88 -5.19 11.12
N VAL A 188 -1.12 -5.55 12.39
CA VAL A 188 -2.37 -5.31 13.11
C VAL A 188 -2.23 -4.35 14.30
N ASP A 189 -1.04 -3.88 14.62
CA ASP A 189 -0.68 -3.13 15.83
C ASP A 189 -1.50 -1.83 16.04
N PHE A 190 -2.02 -1.24 14.95
CA PHE A 190 -2.78 0.02 15.03
C PHE A 190 -4.29 -0.18 14.81
N ILE A 191 -4.77 -1.43 14.94
CA ILE A 191 -6.15 -1.77 14.69
C ILE A 191 -6.78 -2.24 15.98
N TYR A 192 -8.01 -1.84 16.22
CA TYR A 192 -8.84 -2.27 17.34
C TYR A 192 -10.31 -2.39 16.90
N GLY A 193 -11.12 -3.07 17.71
CA GLY A 193 -12.54 -3.23 17.47
C GLY A 193 -12.84 -4.29 16.41
N LYS A 194 -13.61 -3.97 15.37
CA LYS A 194 -14.09 -4.95 14.39
C LYS A 194 -13.23 -4.97 13.14
N LEU A 195 -12.75 -6.14 12.77
CA LEU A 195 -12.04 -6.39 11.50
C LEU A 195 -12.91 -7.30 10.62
N VAL A 196 -13.33 -6.79 9.47
CA VAL A 196 -14.21 -7.50 8.54
C VAL A 196 -13.40 -8.08 7.39
N GLY A 197 -13.45 -9.40 7.23
CA GLY A 197 -12.73 -10.14 6.18
C GLY A 197 -13.62 -11.05 5.35
N ASP A 198 -13.06 -11.62 4.28
CA ASP A 198 -13.73 -12.65 3.49
C ASP A 198 -13.71 -14.02 4.18
N LYS A 199 -14.43 -15.00 3.61
CA LYS A 199 -14.46 -16.41 4.05
C LYS A 199 -13.06 -17.06 4.07
N GLY A 200 -12.12 -16.55 3.30
CA GLY A 200 -10.73 -16.99 3.30
C GLY A 200 -10.01 -16.79 4.64
N TYR A 201 -10.44 -15.82 5.43
CA TYR A 201 -9.83 -15.50 6.73
C TYR A 201 -10.36 -16.35 7.90
N ILE A 202 -11.24 -17.32 7.66
CA ILE A 202 -11.77 -18.19 8.71
C ILE A 202 -10.67 -19.09 9.26
N SER A 203 -10.35 -18.90 10.55
CA SER A 203 -9.45 -19.72 11.34
C SER A 203 -9.73 -19.52 12.82
N LYS A 204 -9.98 -20.60 13.57
CA LYS A 204 -10.22 -20.49 15.02
C LYS A 204 -9.01 -19.90 15.73
N ASN A 205 -7.83 -20.40 15.45
CA ASN A 205 -6.57 -19.93 16.06
C ASN A 205 -6.32 -18.43 15.77
N LEU A 206 -6.57 -17.99 14.52
CA LEU A 206 -6.45 -16.58 14.17
C LEU A 206 -7.48 -15.71 14.91
N PHE A 207 -8.72 -16.19 15.02
CA PHE A 207 -9.77 -15.49 15.75
C PHE A 207 -9.39 -15.30 17.22
N ASP A 208 -8.97 -16.38 17.90
CA ASP A 208 -8.59 -16.35 19.30
C ASP A 208 -7.41 -15.38 19.54
N LYS A 209 -6.39 -15.43 18.68
CA LYS A 209 -5.23 -14.55 18.73
C LYS A 209 -5.60 -13.07 18.56
N LEU A 210 -6.37 -12.73 17.54
CA LEU A 210 -6.80 -11.35 17.29
C LEU A 210 -7.71 -10.84 18.41
N PHE A 211 -8.55 -11.71 18.98
CA PHE A 211 -9.44 -11.34 20.07
C PHE A 211 -8.67 -10.93 21.34
N VAL A 212 -7.57 -11.60 21.65
CA VAL A 212 -6.64 -11.20 22.73
C VAL A 212 -6.05 -9.81 22.49
N ASP A 213 -5.77 -9.47 21.23
CA ASP A 213 -5.26 -8.15 20.84
C ASP A 213 -6.38 -7.07 20.72
N GLY A 214 -7.62 -7.37 21.18
CA GLY A 214 -8.76 -6.44 21.12
C GLY A 214 -9.39 -6.28 19.74
N ILE A 215 -9.16 -7.24 18.82
CA ILE A 215 -9.67 -7.24 17.45
C ILE A 215 -10.69 -8.36 17.28
N GLN A 216 -11.94 -8.03 17.04
CA GLN A 216 -12.99 -8.98 16.70
C GLN A 216 -13.03 -9.23 15.18
N LEU A 217 -12.55 -10.40 14.74
CA LEU A 217 -12.62 -10.79 13.34
C LEU A 217 -14.06 -11.20 12.96
N ILE A 218 -14.62 -10.57 11.94
CA ILE A 218 -15.97 -10.84 11.40
C ILE A 218 -15.83 -11.36 9.98
N THR A 219 -16.31 -12.60 9.75
CA THR A 219 -16.31 -13.24 8.43
C THR A 219 -17.65 -13.91 8.14
N LYS A 220 -17.99 -14.06 6.86
CA LYS A 220 -19.11 -14.93 6.46
C LYS A 220 -18.74 -16.40 6.74
N LEU A 221 -19.62 -17.16 7.37
CA LEU A 221 -19.46 -18.59 7.54
C LEU A 221 -19.47 -19.33 6.20
N LYS A 222 -18.74 -20.42 6.11
CA LYS A 222 -18.84 -21.36 4.99
C LYS A 222 -20.18 -22.12 5.10
N SER A 223 -20.71 -22.56 3.96
CA SER A 223 -22.02 -23.26 3.90
C SER A 223 -22.08 -24.55 4.73
N ASN A 224 -20.92 -25.20 4.95
CA ASN A 224 -20.78 -26.42 5.73
C ASN A 224 -20.49 -26.21 7.22
N MET A 225 -20.49 -24.95 7.69
CA MET A 225 -20.26 -24.65 9.12
C MET A 225 -21.60 -24.43 9.82
N LYS A 226 -21.76 -25.02 11.03
CA LYS A 226 -22.89 -24.70 11.90
C LYS A 226 -22.86 -23.24 12.26
N GLY A 227 -23.91 -22.50 11.92
CA GLY A 227 -23.99 -21.05 12.18
C GLY A 227 -24.28 -20.77 13.65
N SER A 228 -23.59 -19.81 14.23
CA SER A 228 -24.03 -19.11 15.42
C SER A 228 -24.88 -17.88 15.00
N ILE A 229 -25.76 -17.45 15.87
CA ILE A 229 -26.55 -16.24 15.63
C ILE A 229 -25.61 -15.03 15.58
N MET A 230 -25.47 -14.46 14.38
CA MET A 230 -24.65 -13.27 14.17
C MET A 230 -25.49 -12.02 14.46
N LYS A 231 -24.93 -11.05 15.19
CA LYS A 231 -25.57 -9.74 15.42
C LYS A 231 -25.94 -9.07 14.10
N ILE A 232 -27.07 -8.38 14.03
CA ILE A 232 -27.54 -7.68 12.83
C ILE A 232 -26.50 -6.65 12.36
N SER A 233 -25.88 -5.93 13.29
CA SER A 233 -24.79 -4.97 13.00
C SER A 233 -23.63 -5.62 12.25
N ASP A 234 -23.19 -6.81 12.65
CA ASP A 234 -22.09 -7.52 12.02
C ASP A 234 -22.45 -8.04 10.63
N ARG A 235 -23.71 -8.48 10.46
CA ARG A 235 -24.24 -8.87 9.16
C ARG A 235 -24.29 -7.69 8.18
N LEU A 236 -24.61 -6.48 8.67
CA LEU A 236 -24.58 -5.26 7.86
C LEU A 236 -23.14 -4.89 7.47
N LEU A 237 -22.17 -5.01 8.37
CA LEU A 237 -20.76 -4.78 8.09
C LEU A 237 -20.22 -5.74 7.00
N LEU A 238 -20.62 -7.01 7.05
CA LEU A 238 -20.26 -7.99 6.01
C LEU A 238 -20.81 -7.63 4.62
N ARG A 239 -21.98 -6.98 4.54
CA ARG A 239 -22.50 -6.46 3.26
C ARG A 239 -21.70 -5.27 2.77
N LYS A 240 -21.19 -4.43 3.69
CA LYS A 240 -20.41 -3.24 3.38
C LYS A 240 -18.93 -3.53 3.08
N ARG A 241 -18.49 -4.79 3.15
CA ARG A 241 -17.12 -5.20 2.84
C ARG A 241 -16.67 -4.81 1.41
N ALA A 242 -17.61 -4.59 0.50
CA ALA A 242 -17.32 -4.12 -0.86
C ALA A 242 -16.44 -2.86 -0.91
N ILE A 243 -16.34 -2.09 0.19
CA ILE A 243 -15.43 -0.93 0.26
C ILE A 243 -13.98 -1.32 -0.02
N ILE A 244 -13.47 -2.41 0.58
CA ILE A 244 -12.07 -2.82 0.36
C ILE A 244 -11.86 -3.35 -1.06
N GLU A 245 -12.90 -3.92 -1.69
CA GLU A 245 -12.86 -4.31 -3.10
C GLU A 245 -12.75 -3.08 -4.00
N THR A 246 -13.48 -2.00 -3.68
CA THR A 246 -13.37 -0.72 -4.39
C THR A 246 -11.99 -0.09 -4.20
N VAL A 247 -11.41 -0.12 -2.98
CA VAL A 247 -10.04 0.33 -2.73
C VAL A 247 -9.03 -0.43 -3.60
N ASN A 248 -9.16 -1.77 -3.67
CA ASN A 248 -8.34 -2.61 -4.53
C ASN A 248 -8.50 -2.27 -6.02
N ASP A 249 -9.72 -1.97 -6.45
CA ASP A 249 -10.03 -1.59 -7.83
C ASP A 249 -9.40 -0.23 -8.18
N GLU A 250 -9.53 0.77 -7.31
CA GLU A 250 -8.90 2.08 -7.50
C GLU A 250 -7.37 1.99 -7.56
N LEU A 251 -6.75 1.17 -6.71
CA LEU A 251 -5.31 0.92 -6.76
C LEU A 251 -4.88 0.27 -8.08
N LYS A 252 -5.67 -0.63 -8.66
CA LYS A 252 -5.36 -1.30 -9.92
C LYS A 252 -5.64 -0.45 -11.14
N ASN A 253 -6.78 0.22 -11.18
CA ASN A 253 -7.29 0.87 -12.37
C ASN A 253 -6.97 2.36 -12.41
N ILE A 254 -6.95 3.06 -11.28
CA ILE A 254 -6.61 4.48 -11.19
C ILE A 254 -5.12 4.66 -10.91
N ALA A 255 -4.63 4.12 -9.79
CA ALA A 255 -3.21 4.20 -9.44
C ALA A 255 -2.32 3.24 -10.27
N GLN A 256 -2.88 2.35 -11.06
CA GLN A 256 -2.21 1.49 -12.03
C GLN A 256 -1.05 0.66 -11.44
N VAL A 257 -1.22 0.11 -10.26
CA VAL A 257 -0.17 -0.63 -9.53
C VAL A 257 0.39 -1.82 -10.30
N GLU A 258 -0.40 -2.46 -11.16
CA GLU A 258 -0.01 -3.64 -11.97
C GLU A 258 0.43 -3.30 -13.42
N HIS A 259 0.29 -2.06 -13.90
CA HIS A 259 0.46 -1.76 -15.32
C HIS A 259 1.91 -1.65 -15.80
N SER A 260 2.88 -1.56 -14.91
CA SER A 260 4.28 -1.38 -15.26
C SER A 260 5.02 -2.71 -15.36
N ARG A 261 5.85 -2.85 -16.41
CA ARG A 261 6.80 -3.97 -16.54
C ARG A 261 8.12 -3.62 -15.88
N HIS A 262 8.39 -4.24 -14.76
CA HIS A 262 9.60 -3.98 -14.00
C HIS A 262 10.76 -4.86 -14.46
N ARG A 263 11.97 -4.28 -14.54
CA ARG A 263 13.22 -4.96 -14.86
C ARG A 263 14.05 -5.28 -13.61
N SER A 264 13.60 -4.86 -12.43
CA SER A 264 14.22 -5.18 -11.14
C SER A 264 13.14 -5.25 -10.05
N PHE A 265 13.45 -5.98 -8.99
CA PHE A 265 12.60 -6.08 -7.80
C PHE A 265 12.46 -4.72 -7.10
N ASP A 266 13.56 -3.97 -6.96
CA ASP A 266 13.53 -2.65 -6.31
C ASP A 266 12.56 -1.69 -7.00
N ASN A 267 12.59 -1.63 -8.33
CA ASN A 267 11.69 -0.76 -9.10
C ASN A 267 10.22 -1.23 -9.00
N PHE A 268 9.98 -2.54 -8.85
CA PHE A 268 8.64 -3.06 -8.58
C PHE A 268 8.14 -2.59 -7.20
N ILE A 269 8.98 -2.68 -6.17
CA ILE A 269 8.63 -2.20 -4.81
C ILE A 269 8.36 -0.70 -4.82
N VAL A 270 9.24 0.09 -5.42
CA VAL A 270 9.07 1.55 -5.52
C VAL A 270 7.78 1.92 -6.26
N ASN A 271 7.47 1.24 -7.36
CA ASN A 271 6.23 1.45 -8.10
C ASN A 271 5.00 1.12 -7.23
N THR A 272 5.02 -0.01 -6.53
CA THR A 272 3.92 -0.41 -5.65
C THR A 272 3.73 0.59 -4.50
N LEU A 273 4.81 1.03 -3.88
CA LEU A 273 4.78 2.05 -2.83
C LEU A 273 4.29 3.40 -3.38
N GLY A 274 4.74 3.78 -4.58
CA GLY A 274 4.27 5.00 -5.26
C GLY A 274 2.76 4.98 -5.52
N ALA A 275 2.21 3.85 -5.94
CA ALA A 275 0.77 3.69 -6.12
C ALA A 275 -0.01 3.79 -4.80
N LEU A 276 0.50 3.17 -3.72
CA LEU A 276 -0.10 3.29 -2.38
C LEU A 276 -0.06 4.73 -1.86
N ALA A 277 1.07 5.42 -2.03
CA ALA A 277 1.19 6.83 -1.66
C ALA A 277 0.23 7.72 -2.47
N ALA A 278 0.15 7.50 -3.79
CA ALA A 278 -0.76 8.24 -4.67
C ALA A 278 -2.22 8.05 -4.25
N TYR A 279 -2.62 6.82 -3.92
CA TYR A 279 -3.96 6.53 -3.41
C TYR A 279 -4.27 7.33 -2.13
N CYS A 280 -3.30 7.46 -1.23
CA CYS A 280 -3.50 8.24 0.00
C CYS A 280 -3.80 9.74 -0.29
N PHE A 281 -3.33 10.27 -1.41
CA PHE A 281 -3.60 11.65 -1.86
C PHE A 281 -4.83 11.79 -2.75
N PHE A 282 -5.57 10.73 -3.06
CA PHE A 282 -6.80 10.85 -3.86
C PHE A 282 -7.81 11.77 -3.16
N PRO A 283 -8.40 12.72 -3.89
CA PRO A 283 -9.33 13.70 -3.33
C PRO A 283 -10.63 13.08 -2.83
N LYS A 284 -11.03 11.97 -3.44
CA LYS A 284 -12.24 11.21 -3.08
C LYS A 284 -11.87 9.75 -2.90
N LYS A 285 -12.19 9.20 -1.74
CA LYS A 285 -12.04 7.78 -1.40
C LYS A 285 -13.40 7.12 -1.22
N PRO A 286 -13.54 5.82 -1.48
CA PRO A 286 -14.77 5.11 -1.21
C PRO A 286 -15.11 5.20 0.28
N THR A 287 -16.33 5.56 0.60
CA THR A 287 -16.79 5.71 1.99
C THR A 287 -18.09 4.97 2.21
N ILE A 288 -18.28 4.47 3.42
CA ILE A 288 -19.54 3.87 3.85
C ILE A 288 -20.04 4.55 5.13
N ALA A 289 -21.33 4.88 5.17
CA ALA A 289 -21.97 5.31 6.41
C ALA A 289 -22.13 4.10 7.34
N VAL A 290 -21.48 4.14 8.49
CA VAL A 290 -21.67 3.16 9.55
C VAL A 290 -22.44 3.85 10.67
N GLN A 291 -23.66 3.37 10.95
CA GLN A 291 -24.37 3.80 12.15
C GLN A 291 -23.63 3.20 13.36
N ARG A 292 -22.95 4.05 14.10
CA ARG A 292 -22.45 3.72 15.43
C ARG A 292 -23.66 3.75 16.35
N THR A 293 -24.24 2.60 16.65
CA THR A 293 -25.11 2.47 17.81
C THR A 293 -24.23 2.72 19.03
N ILE A 294 -24.31 3.93 19.56
CA ILE A 294 -23.90 4.19 20.93
C ILE A 294 -24.85 3.32 21.76
N ASP A 295 -24.35 2.24 22.34
CA ASP A 295 -25.08 1.43 23.30
C ASP A 295 -25.45 2.36 24.47
N ARG A 296 -26.64 2.94 24.42
CA ARG A 296 -27.18 3.77 25.51
C ARG A 296 -27.44 2.96 26.79
N GLN A 297 -27.24 1.65 26.75
CA GLN A 297 -27.38 0.75 27.90
C GLN A 297 -26.22 0.86 28.93
N LEU A 298 -25.09 1.47 28.56
CA LEU A 298 -23.95 1.64 29.51
C LEU A 298 -24.05 2.93 30.38
N THR A 299 -25.10 3.72 30.23
CA THR A 299 -25.29 4.94 31.04
C THR A 299 -26.29 4.78 32.19
N LEU A 300 -26.64 3.55 32.56
CA LEU A 300 -27.58 3.27 33.64
C LEU A 300 -26.94 2.62 34.90
N PHE A 301 -25.59 2.70 35.01
CA PHE A 301 -24.91 2.36 36.27
C PHE A 301 -23.86 3.40 36.61
#